data_fb463293ae19d592821ca038f25c5734
#
_entry.id   fb463293ae19d592821ca038f25c5734
#
_cell.length_a   1.000
_cell.length_b   1.000
_cell.length_c   1.000
_cell.angle_alpha   90.00
_cell.angle_beta   90.00
_cell.angle_gamma   90.00
#
_symmetry.space_group_name_H-M   'P 1'
#
loop_
_entity.id
_entity.type
_entity.pdbx_description
1 polymer ?
#
loop_
_entity_poly.entity_id
_entity_poly.type
_entity_poly.pdbx_seq_one_letter_code
_entity_poly.pdbx_strand_id
1 'polypeptide(L)'
;MKKKVIASILAASMAAMALTGCGGGKTTSEAQSATTDETTASAEAGSTADGAEAPDLNQDTKGTTITFWHSMGGVNGEAMDYLINKFNEENTDGITVEAVYQGEYDDTINKLKSAQIGNMGADLVQIYDIGTRFMIDSGWVIPMQELIDADGYDISQIEPNIAAYYTVNNELYSMPFNSSTPILYYNLSLIHI
;
A
#
# COMPACT_ATOMS: atom_id res chain seq x y z
N MET A 1 16.50 25.54 37.11
CA MET A 1 15.57 24.89 38.07
C MET A 1 14.24 24.46 37.44
N LYS A 2 13.83 24.93 36.25
CA LYS A 2 12.52 24.55 35.62
C LYS A 2 12.50 23.18 34.94
N LYS A 3 13.61 22.59 34.55
CA LYS A 3 13.67 21.27 33.87
C LYS A 3 13.60 20.06 34.83
N LYS A 4 13.87 20.22 36.11
CA LYS A 4 13.81 19.12 37.09
C LYS A 4 12.41 18.91 37.69
N VAL A 5 11.54 19.89 37.60
CA VAL A 5 10.16 19.82 38.13
C VAL A 5 9.23 19.07 37.14
N ILE A 6 9.50 19.18 35.85
CA ILE A 6 8.67 18.50 34.80
C ILE A 6 8.93 16.98 34.78
N ALA A 7 10.16 16.56 35.06
CA ALA A 7 10.50 15.12 35.14
C ALA A 7 9.87 14.40 36.34
N SER A 8 9.61 15.12 37.42
CA SER A 8 9.01 14.54 38.62
C SER A 8 7.50 14.37 38.55
N ILE A 9 6.83 15.15 37.72
CA ILE A 9 5.37 15.04 37.50
C ILE A 9 5.04 13.89 36.55
N LEU A 10 5.88 13.58 35.56
CA LEU A 10 5.68 12.46 34.63
C LEU A 10 5.90 11.09 35.31
N ALA A 11 6.75 10.99 36.32
CA ALA A 11 7.01 9.74 37.05
C ALA A 11 5.89 9.35 38.04
N ALA A 12 5.08 10.28 38.47
CA ALA A 12 4.00 10.03 39.43
C ALA A 12 2.69 9.52 38.76
N SER A 13 2.50 9.74 37.46
CA SER A 13 1.29 9.31 36.75
C SER A 13 1.31 7.86 36.26
N MET A 14 2.47 7.19 36.22
CA MET A 14 2.60 5.79 35.80
C MET A 14 2.45 4.76 36.96
N ALA A 15 2.42 5.20 38.22
CA ALA A 15 2.32 4.28 39.34
C ALA A 15 0.87 3.98 39.81
N ALA A 16 -0.14 4.61 39.21
CA ALA A 16 -1.54 4.50 39.66
C ALA A 16 -2.38 3.49 38.88
N MET A 17 -1.85 2.79 37.84
CA MET A 17 -2.63 1.86 37.00
C MET A 17 -2.32 0.36 37.22
N ALA A 18 -1.60 -0.02 38.28
CA ALA A 18 -1.16 -1.41 38.49
C ALA A 18 -1.94 -2.20 39.56
N LEU A 19 -3.09 -1.75 40.02
CA LEU A 19 -3.76 -2.36 41.20
C LEU A 19 -5.27 -2.62 41.03
N THR A 20 -5.73 -3.08 39.84
CA THR A 20 -7.07 -3.66 39.75
C THR A 20 -7.10 -4.80 38.74
N GLY A 21 -7.11 -6.03 39.22
CA GLY A 21 -7.37 -7.17 38.36
C GLY A 21 -6.88 -8.51 38.89
N CYS A 22 -7.43 -8.98 39.96
CA CYS A 22 -7.42 -10.41 40.30
C CYS A 22 -8.75 -10.81 40.87
N GLY A 23 -9.50 -11.66 40.14
CA GLY A 23 -10.76 -12.26 40.63
C GLY A 23 -11.18 -13.34 39.65
N GLY A 24 -10.81 -14.59 39.94
CA GLY A 24 -11.19 -15.76 39.19
C GLY A 24 -12.66 -16.19 39.46
N GLY A 25 -13.26 -16.89 38.51
CA GLY A 25 -14.55 -17.57 38.64
C GLY A 25 -14.81 -18.44 37.43
N LYS A 26 -14.73 -19.77 37.63
CA LYS A 26 -15.23 -20.80 36.72
C LYS A 26 -16.76 -20.75 36.68
N THR A 27 -17.41 -21.00 35.53
CA THR A 27 -18.30 -22.16 35.29
C THR A 27 -19.13 -22.01 34.01
N THR A 28 -19.16 -23.08 33.24
CA THR A 28 -20.25 -23.79 32.50
C THR A 28 -21.07 -23.04 31.44
N SER A 29 -20.90 -23.57 30.23
CA SER A 29 -21.88 -23.93 29.19
C SER A 29 -23.36 -23.62 29.43
N GLU A 30 -23.98 -22.86 28.53
CA GLU A 30 -25.28 -23.22 27.92
C GLU A 30 -25.51 -22.35 26.67
N ALA A 31 -25.96 -23.02 25.61
CA ALA A 31 -26.37 -22.44 24.36
C ALA A 31 -27.76 -21.81 24.49
N GLN A 32 -27.92 -20.59 24.05
CA GLN A 32 -29.24 -20.07 23.70
C GLN A 32 -29.16 -19.16 22.47
N SER A 33 -29.88 -19.62 21.47
CA SER A 33 -30.27 -18.93 20.24
C SER A 33 -31.13 -17.71 20.58
N ALA A 34 -30.81 -16.55 20.03
CA ALA A 34 -31.75 -15.44 19.94
C ALA A 34 -31.44 -14.60 18.70
N THR A 35 -32.32 -14.74 17.77
CA THR A 35 -32.91 -13.87 16.75
C THR A 35 -32.27 -12.48 16.53
N THR A 36 -31.93 -12.28 15.28
CA THR A 36 -31.79 -11.07 14.46
C THR A 36 -32.63 -9.88 14.93
N ASP A 37 -31.95 -8.73 15.03
CA ASP A 37 -32.58 -7.44 14.73
C ASP A 37 -31.61 -6.67 13.81
N GLU A 38 -32.01 -6.56 12.55
CA GLU A 38 -31.37 -5.74 11.54
C GLU A 38 -31.64 -4.26 11.85
N THR A 39 -30.63 -3.55 12.28
CA THR A 39 -30.67 -2.09 12.21
C THR A 39 -29.74 -1.66 11.10
N THR A 40 -30.32 -1.42 9.94
CA THR A 40 -29.71 -0.73 8.81
C THR A 40 -29.32 0.68 9.23
N ALA A 41 -28.05 0.88 9.55
CA ALA A 41 -27.46 2.20 9.58
C ALA A 41 -26.82 2.44 8.21
N SER A 42 -27.57 3.13 7.36
CA SER A 42 -27.06 3.73 6.12
C SER A 42 -26.08 4.83 6.51
N ALA A 43 -24.80 4.56 6.43
CA ALA A 43 -23.78 5.60 6.45
C ALA A 43 -23.63 6.10 5.01
N GLU A 44 -24.26 7.21 4.70
CA GLU A 44 -23.90 8.02 3.54
C GLU A 44 -22.48 8.56 3.76
N ALA A 45 -21.51 7.89 3.19
CA ALA A 45 -20.18 8.45 2.97
C ALA A 45 -20.26 9.36 1.74
N GLY A 46 -20.71 10.59 1.94
CA GLY A 46 -20.50 11.68 1.00
C GLY A 46 -19.03 12.09 1.06
N SER A 47 -18.16 11.39 0.36
CA SER A 47 -16.87 11.93 -0.02
C SER A 47 -17.05 12.67 -1.33
N THR A 48 -17.26 13.97 -1.26
CA THR A 48 -16.97 14.86 -2.37
C THR A 48 -15.44 14.84 -2.51
N ALA A 49 -14.95 14.11 -3.50
CA ALA A 49 -13.61 14.31 -4.01
C ALA A 49 -13.59 15.77 -4.53
N ASP A 50 -13.04 16.64 -3.72
CA ASP A 50 -12.67 17.99 -4.15
C ASP A 50 -11.62 17.81 -5.23
N GLY A 51 -11.89 18.37 -6.43
CA GLY A 51 -11.13 18.09 -7.63
C GLY A 51 -9.63 18.28 -7.41
N ALA A 52 -8.91 17.18 -7.42
CA ALA A 52 -7.46 17.22 -7.53
C ALA A 52 -7.17 17.89 -8.88
N GLU A 53 -6.51 19.03 -8.85
CA GLU A 53 -6.00 19.71 -10.03
C GLU A 53 -5.04 18.73 -10.74
N ALA A 54 -5.21 18.57 -12.06
CA ALA A 54 -4.34 17.69 -12.83
C ALA A 54 -2.87 18.03 -12.56
N PRO A 55 -1.98 17.03 -12.42
CA PRO A 55 -0.59 17.27 -12.08
C PRO A 55 0.08 18.20 -13.11
N ASP A 56 0.73 19.26 -12.62
CA ASP A 56 1.52 20.15 -13.47
C ASP A 56 2.85 19.48 -13.82
N LEU A 57 2.94 18.93 -15.02
CA LEU A 57 4.15 18.25 -15.53
C LEU A 57 5.25 19.22 -15.98
N ASN A 58 5.04 20.54 -15.89
CA ASN A 58 6.04 21.54 -16.25
C ASN A 58 6.94 21.97 -15.08
N GLN A 59 6.88 21.27 -13.95
CA GLN A 59 7.73 21.59 -12.81
C GLN A 59 9.20 21.23 -13.09
N ASP A 60 10.12 22.05 -12.57
CA ASP A 60 11.55 21.71 -12.59
C ASP A 60 11.80 20.51 -11.68
N THR A 61 12.05 19.36 -12.29
CA THR A 61 12.30 18.07 -11.60
C THR A 61 13.71 17.93 -11.07
N LYS A 62 14.58 18.90 -11.36
CA LYS A 62 16.01 18.82 -11.08
C LYS A 62 16.30 18.73 -9.59
N GLY A 63 16.90 17.62 -9.19
CA GLY A 63 17.21 17.33 -7.78
C GLY A 63 16.04 16.73 -6.99
N THR A 64 14.98 16.32 -7.66
CA THR A 64 13.85 15.59 -7.01
C THR A 64 14.29 14.16 -6.67
N THR A 65 14.01 13.74 -5.45
CA THR A 65 14.16 12.35 -5.02
C THR A 65 12.80 11.72 -4.88
N ILE A 66 12.59 10.56 -5.51
CA ILE A 66 11.39 9.73 -5.44
C ILE A 66 11.67 8.52 -4.58
N THR A 67 10.92 8.34 -3.50
CA THR A 67 11.01 7.13 -2.67
C THR A 67 10.12 6.04 -3.23
N PHE A 68 10.71 4.90 -3.60
CA PHE A 68 10.02 3.75 -4.13
C PHE A 68 10.03 2.58 -3.14
N TRP A 69 8.86 2.19 -2.63
CA TRP A 69 8.71 1.02 -1.77
C TRP A 69 8.35 -0.22 -2.57
N HIS A 70 9.09 -1.30 -2.38
CA HIS A 70 8.92 -2.56 -3.11
C HIS A 70 9.05 -3.80 -2.23
N SER A 71 8.58 -4.93 -2.75
CA SER A 71 8.61 -6.25 -2.10
C SER A 71 9.50 -7.24 -2.84
N MET A 72 10.43 -6.75 -3.65
CA MET A 72 11.36 -7.61 -4.41
C MET A 72 12.57 -7.95 -3.56
N GLY A 73 12.65 -9.20 -3.08
CA GLY A 73 13.79 -9.72 -2.33
C GLY A 73 14.63 -10.72 -3.15
N GLY A 74 15.80 -11.12 -2.62
CA GLY A 74 16.70 -12.07 -3.26
C GLY A 74 17.12 -11.65 -4.68
N VAL A 75 17.12 -12.56 -5.62
CA VAL A 75 17.50 -12.31 -7.03
C VAL A 75 16.65 -11.23 -7.69
N ASN A 76 15.36 -11.15 -7.34
CA ASN A 76 14.49 -10.10 -7.84
C ASN A 76 14.88 -8.71 -7.28
N GLY A 77 15.33 -8.67 -6.02
CA GLY A 77 15.90 -7.46 -5.41
C GLY A 77 17.16 -7.00 -6.11
N GLU A 78 18.09 -7.91 -6.42
CA GLU A 78 19.30 -7.59 -7.18
C GLU A 78 18.96 -7.00 -8.58
N ALA A 79 17.96 -7.56 -9.25
CA ALA A 79 17.48 -7.05 -10.52
C ALA A 79 16.85 -5.66 -10.38
N MET A 80 16.11 -5.42 -9.29
CA MET A 80 15.53 -4.12 -8.96
C MET A 80 16.62 -3.08 -8.74
N ASP A 81 17.61 -3.39 -7.91
CA ASP A 81 18.75 -2.50 -7.64
C ASP A 81 19.48 -2.13 -8.94
N TYR A 82 19.67 -3.10 -9.82
CA TYR A 82 20.28 -2.85 -11.13
C TYR A 82 19.47 -1.86 -11.98
N LEU A 83 18.15 -2.05 -12.06
CA LEU A 83 17.25 -1.18 -12.82
C LEU A 83 17.20 0.23 -12.25
N ILE A 84 17.12 0.38 -10.94
CA ILE A 84 17.12 1.69 -10.27
C ILE A 84 18.46 2.41 -10.47
N ASN A 85 19.57 1.73 -10.28
CA ASN A 85 20.89 2.32 -10.51
C ASN A 85 21.04 2.78 -11.97
N LYS A 86 20.61 1.95 -12.91
CA LYS A 86 20.64 2.29 -14.33
C LYS A 86 19.77 3.51 -14.65
N PHE A 87 18.56 3.58 -14.09
CA PHE A 87 17.70 4.75 -14.24
C PHE A 87 18.39 6.01 -13.68
N ASN A 88 18.92 5.93 -12.46
CA ASN A 88 19.58 7.06 -11.80
C ASN A 88 20.83 7.55 -12.55
N GLU A 89 21.52 6.65 -13.26
CA GLU A 89 22.70 6.99 -14.08
C GLU A 89 22.32 7.59 -15.45
N GLU A 90 21.24 7.10 -16.06
CA GLU A 90 20.90 7.42 -17.46
C GLU A 90 19.86 8.54 -17.60
N ASN A 91 19.04 8.82 -16.57
CA ASN A 91 18.01 9.85 -16.70
C ASN A 91 18.65 11.25 -16.79
N THR A 92 18.06 12.10 -17.63
CA THR A 92 18.53 13.46 -17.89
C THR A 92 17.73 14.52 -17.13
N ASP A 93 16.68 14.12 -16.45
CA ASP A 93 15.70 15.01 -15.81
C ASP A 93 16.12 15.41 -14.40
N GLY A 94 17.25 14.85 -13.92
CA GLY A 94 17.80 15.13 -12.59
C GLY A 94 17.01 14.53 -11.44
N ILE A 95 16.20 13.50 -11.72
CA ILE A 95 15.44 12.74 -10.75
C ILE A 95 16.33 11.63 -10.17
N THR A 96 16.22 11.41 -8.87
CA THR A 96 16.84 10.26 -8.19
C THR A 96 15.77 9.37 -7.61
N VAL A 97 15.80 8.06 -7.86
CA VAL A 97 14.92 7.09 -7.25
C VAL A 97 15.65 6.37 -6.13
N GLU A 98 15.09 6.41 -4.93
CA GLU A 98 15.54 5.66 -3.76
C GLU A 98 14.59 4.47 -3.52
N ALA A 99 15.05 3.28 -3.91
CA ALA A 99 14.29 2.04 -3.70
C ALA A 99 14.48 1.52 -2.28
N VAL A 100 13.38 1.19 -1.61
CA VAL A 100 13.38 0.68 -0.23
C VAL A 100 12.59 -0.62 -0.15
N TYR A 101 13.31 -1.72 0.09
CA TYR A 101 12.67 -3.02 0.33
C TYR A 101 11.86 -3.02 1.61
N GLN A 102 10.58 -3.36 1.51
CA GLN A 102 9.65 -3.31 2.64
C GLN A 102 9.31 -4.67 3.24
N GLY A 103 9.82 -5.76 2.72
CA GLY A 103 9.43 -7.11 3.08
C GLY A 103 8.48 -7.71 2.05
N GLU A 104 7.63 -8.63 2.48
CA GLU A 104 6.62 -9.25 1.62
C GLU A 104 5.49 -8.26 1.27
N TYR A 105 4.63 -8.63 0.34
CA TYR A 105 3.54 -7.74 -0.14
C TYR A 105 2.62 -7.24 0.98
N ASP A 106 2.26 -8.12 1.92
CA ASP A 106 1.43 -7.73 3.07
C ASP A 106 2.16 -6.78 4.01
N ASP A 107 3.47 -6.96 4.19
CA ASP A 107 4.29 -6.05 5.00
C ASP A 107 4.30 -4.65 4.41
N THR A 108 4.45 -4.55 3.08
CA THR A 108 4.44 -3.27 2.36
C THR A 108 3.12 -2.53 2.55
N ILE A 109 1.98 -3.22 2.39
CA ILE A 109 0.66 -2.60 2.61
C ILE A 109 0.47 -2.18 4.07
N ASN A 110 0.87 -3.01 5.03
CA ASN A 110 0.72 -2.68 6.46
C ASN A 110 1.60 -1.51 6.89
N LYS A 111 2.82 -1.43 6.36
CA LYS A 111 3.71 -0.29 6.57
C LYS A 111 3.15 0.98 5.92
N LEU A 112 2.61 0.87 4.71
CA LEU A 112 1.98 2.00 4.03
C LEU A 112 0.79 2.54 4.84
N LYS A 113 -0.10 1.68 5.34
CA LYS A 113 -1.21 2.08 6.23
C LYS A 113 -0.71 2.85 7.45
N SER A 114 0.37 2.38 8.06
CA SER A 114 0.95 3.03 9.24
C SER A 114 1.61 4.37 8.90
N ALA A 115 2.29 4.45 7.76
CA ALA A 115 2.96 5.65 7.29
C ALA A 115 1.97 6.76 6.89
N GLN A 116 0.84 6.41 6.31
CA GLN A 116 -0.21 7.35 5.93
C GLN A 116 -0.80 8.12 7.13
N ILE A 117 -0.85 7.52 8.31
CA ILE A 117 -1.26 8.22 9.54
C ILE A 117 -0.36 9.43 9.82
N GLY A 118 0.93 9.33 9.47
CA GLY A 118 1.92 10.40 9.65
C GLY A 118 2.20 11.23 8.39
N ASN A 119 1.49 10.98 7.29
CA ASN A 119 1.77 11.56 5.97
C ASN A 119 3.25 11.33 5.54
N MET A 120 3.76 10.13 5.80
CA MET A 120 5.14 9.70 5.53
C MET A 120 5.18 8.49 4.58
N GLY A 121 4.21 8.35 3.70
CA GLY A 121 4.18 7.29 2.69
C GLY A 121 5.29 7.45 1.64
N ALA A 122 5.44 6.45 0.78
CA ALA A 122 6.32 6.54 -0.38
C ALA A 122 5.62 7.27 -1.54
N ASP A 123 6.42 7.87 -2.41
CA ASP A 123 5.93 8.51 -3.64
C ASP A 123 5.47 7.46 -4.66
N LEU A 124 6.16 6.33 -4.71
CA LEU A 124 5.85 5.19 -5.55
C LEU A 124 5.84 3.91 -4.70
N VAL A 125 4.85 3.04 -4.90
CA VAL A 125 4.73 1.80 -4.14
C VAL A 125 4.33 0.63 -5.03
N GLN A 126 5.01 -0.50 -4.88
CA GLN A 126 4.62 -1.76 -5.48
C GLN A 126 3.52 -2.41 -4.64
N ILE A 127 2.36 -2.60 -5.23
CA ILE A 127 1.22 -3.25 -4.60
C ILE A 127 0.85 -4.50 -5.41
N TYR A 128 0.65 -5.63 -4.73
CA TYR A 128 0.13 -6.83 -5.39
C TYR A 128 -1.37 -6.69 -5.69
N ASP A 129 -1.85 -7.49 -6.61
CA ASP A 129 -3.19 -7.37 -7.22
C ASP A 129 -4.35 -7.36 -6.19
N ILE A 130 -4.27 -8.20 -5.15
CA ILE A 130 -5.28 -8.25 -4.07
C ILE A 130 -5.39 -6.90 -3.33
N GLY A 131 -4.30 -6.13 -3.27
CA GLY A 131 -4.28 -4.81 -2.65
C GLY A 131 -4.93 -3.70 -3.49
N THR A 132 -5.17 -3.92 -4.78
CA THR A 132 -5.66 -2.88 -5.71
C THR A 132 -6.95 -2.24 -5.23
N ARG A 133 -7.94 -3.03 -4.83
CA ARG A 133 -9.23 -2.51 -4.36
C ARG A 133 -9.08 -1.63 -3.12
N PHE A 134 -8.25 -2.07 -2.17
CA PHE A 134 -7.96 -1.28 -0.98
C PHE A 134 -7.30 0.07 -1.32
N MET A 135 -6.35 0.09 -2.25
CA MET A 135 -5.68 1.32 -2.66
C MET A 135 -6.66 2.32 -3.30
N ILE A 136 -7.57 1.84 -4.16
CA ILE A 136 -8.60 2.66 -4.79
C ILE A 136 -9.54 3.24 -3.71
N ASP A 137 -10.07 2.40 -2.84
CA ASP A 137 -11.05 2.80 -1.82
C ASP A 137 -10.44 3.73 -0.76
N SER A 138 -9.12 3.65 -0.53
CA SER A 138 -8.42 4.54 0.40
C SER A 138 -8.26 5.96 -0.12
N GLY A 139 -8.33 6.17 -1.44
CA GLY A 139 -8.02 7.45 -2.06
C GLY A 139 -6.56 7.91 -1.91
N TRP A 140 -5.64 6.99 -1.63
CA TRP A 140 -4.22 7.31 -1.43
C TRP A 140 -3.40 7.26 -2.71
N VAL A 141 -4.00 6.85 -3.81
CA VAL A 141 -3.34 6.73 -5.10
C VAL A 141 -4.02 7.59 -6.15
N ILE A 142 -3.22 8.15 -7.01
CA ILE A 142 -3.66 8.80 -8.24
C ILE A 142 -3.75 7.71 -9.31
N PRO A 143 -4.85 7.62 -10.08
CA PRO A 143 -4.91 6.73 -11.22
C PRO A 143 -3.75 6.99 -12.19
N MET A 144 -3.03 5.94 -12.58
CA MET A 144 -1.97 6.09 -13.59
C MET A 144 -2.50 6.65 -14.92
N GLN A 145 -3.78 6.46 -15.20
CA GLN A 145 -4.43 7.02 -16.39
C GLN A 145 -4.29 8.56 -16.45
N GLU A 146 -4.44 9.25 -15.33
CA GLU A 146 -4.30 10.71 -15.28
C GLU A 146 -2.89 11.15 -15.68
N LEU A 147 -1.86 10.44 -15.21
CA LEU A 147 -0.47 10.74 -15.54
C LEU A 147 -0.15 10.39 -17.00
N ILE A 148 -0.68 9.26 -17.50
CA ILE A 148 -0.54 8.84 -18.89
C ILE A 148 -1.15 9.86 -19.84
N ASP A 149 -2.36 10.33 -19.53
CA ASP A 149 -3.07 11.32 -20.35
C ASP A 149 -2.37 12.68 -20.34
N ALA A 150 -1.86 13.09 -19.17
CA ALA A 150 -1.15 14.36 -19.03
C ALA A 150 0.20 14.39 -19.75
N ASP A 151 0.96 13.29 -19.72
CA ASP A 151 2.25 13.15 -20.38
C ASP A 151 2.13 12.73 -21.87
N GLY A 152 0.99 12.19 -22.27
CA GLY A 152 0.79 11.57 -23.58
C GLY A 152 1.60 10.27 -23.74
N TYR A 153 1.82 9.55 -22.64
CA TYR A 153 2.66 8.33 -22.64
C TYR A 153 2.01 7.20 -23.43
N ASP A 154 2.77 6.55 -24.32
CA ASP A 154 2.29 5.45 -25.15
C ASP A 154 2.32 4.11 -24.37
N ILE A 155 1.15 3.62 -24.00
CA ILE A 155 0.97 2.33 -23.33
C ILE A 155 0.71 1.16 -24.30
N SER A 156 0.82 1.38 -25.61
CA SER A 156 0.52 0.33 -26.62
C SER A 156 1.46 -0.89 -26.53
N GLN A 157 2.59 -0.76 -25.86
CA GLN A 157 3.53 -1.86 -25.60
C GLN A 157 3.10 -2.76 -24.45
N ILE A 158 2.15 -2.34 -23.64
CA ILE A 158 1.62 -3.16 -22.54
C ILE A 158 0.61 -4.14 -23.12
N GLU A 159 0.78 -5.43 -22.78
CA GLU A 159 -0.16 -6.47 -23.19
C GLU A 159 -1.61 -6.10 -22.77
N PRO A 160 -2.56 -6.02 -23.72
CA PRO A 160 -3.90 -5.49 -23.42
C PRO A 160 -4.65 -6.23 -22.31
N ASN A 161 -4.46 -7.55 -22.21
CA ASN A 161 -5.09 -8.35 -21.14
C ASN A 161 -4.51 -8.01 -19.75
N ILE A 162 -3.22 -7.66 -19.70
CA ILE A 162 -2.57 -7.24 -18.46
C ILE A 162 -3.04 -5.84 -18.10
N ALA A 163 -3.05 -4.90 -19.03
CA ALA A 163 -3.56 -3.55 -18.79
C ALA A 163 -5.02 -3.58 -18.32
N ALA A 164 -5.87 -4.40 -18.97
CA ALA A 164 -7.27 -4.55 -18.58
C ALA A 164 -7.45 -5.05 -17.14
N TYR A 165 -6.55 -5.90 -16.66
CA TYR A 165 -6.61 -6.43 -15.30
C TYR A 165 -6.45 -5.33 -14.23
N TYR A 166 -5.64 -4.30 -14.50
CA TYR A 166 -5.40 -3.16 -13.61
C TYR A 166 -6.29 -1.95 -13.92
N THR A 167 -7.24 -2.12 -14.85
CA THR A 167 -8.21 -1.08 -15.23
C THR A 167 -9.52 -1.27 -14.46
N VAL A 168 -9.95 -0.24 -13.75
CA VAL A 168 -11.22 -0.22 -13.00
C VAL A 168 -12.02 0.99 -13.47
N ASN A 169 -13.29 0.80 -13.82
CA ASN A 169 -14.18 1.86 -14.36
C ASN A 169 -13.61 2.61 -15.57
N ASN A 170 -12.85 1.94 -16.42
CA ASN A 170 -12.12 2.47 -17.59
C ASN A 170 -10.92 3.36 -17.26
N GLU A 171 -10.43 3.35 -16.04
CA GLU A 171 -9.20 4.03 -15.62
C GLU A 171 -8.14 3.02 -15.24
N LEU A 172 -6.93 3.14 -15.79
CA LEU A 172 -5.76 2.36 -15.41
C LEU A 172 -5.22 2.89 -14.10
N TYR A 173 -5.40 2.15 -13.01
CA TYR A 173 -4.97 2.58 -11.67
C TYR A 173 -3.50 2.34 -11.37
N SER A 174 -2.88 1.34 -11.99
CA SER A 174 -1.47 1.03 -11.77
C SER A 174 -0.80 0.53 -13.04
N MET A 175 0.49 0.84 -13.19
CA MET A 175 1.31 0.25 -14.23
C MET A 175 1.65 -1.19 -13.87
N PRO A 176 1.45 -2.16 -14.79
CA PRO A 176 1.92 -3.52 -14.60
C PRO A 176 3.44 -3.55 -14.42
N PHE A 177 3.91 -4.14 -13.33
CA PHE A 177 5.33 -4.25 -13.04
C PHE A 177 5.82 -5.69 -13.23
N ASN A 178 5.21 -6.64 -12.52
CA ASN A 178 5.43 -8.08 -12.66
C ASN A 178 4.10 -8.80 -12.48
N SER A 179 3.92 -9.92 -13.16
CA SER A 179 2.69 -10.69 -13.09
C SER A 179 3.01 -12.17 -12.87
N SER A 180 2.39 -12.76 -11.86
CA SER A 180 2.50 -14.19 -11.57
C SER A 180 1.31 -14.92 -12.17
N THR A 181 1.57 -16.06 -12.80
CA THR A 181 0.52 -16.93 -13.35
C THR A 181 0.58 -18.28 -12.65
N PRO A 182 -0.45 -18.69 -11.90
CA PRO A 182 -0.53 -20.03 -11.36
C PRO A 182 -0.57 -21.08 -12.47
N ILE A 183 0.32 -22.06 -12.41
CA ILE A 183 0.39 -23.15 -13.39
C ILE A 183 0.29 -24.48 -12.63
N LEU A 184 -0.62 -25.34 -13.09
CA LEU A 184 -0.73 -26.69 -12.57
C LEU A 184 0.18 -27.62 -13.37
N TYR A 185 1.23 -28.15 -12.73
CA TYR A 185 2.04 -29.22 -13.29
C TYR A 185 1.43 -30.57 -12.92
N TYR A 186 1.31 -31.47 -13.88
CA TYR A 186 0.87 -32.83 -13.63
C TYR A 186 1.75 -33.84 -14.38
N ASN A 187 1.99 -34.98 -13.78
CA ASN A 187 2.70 -36.05 -14.43
C ASN A 187 1.72 -36.95 -15.18
N LEU A 188 1.76 -36.88 -16.50
CA LEU A 188 0.83 -37.63 -17.36
C LEU A 188 0.88 -39.14 -17.13
N SER A 189 2.06 -39.71 -16.80
CA SER A 189 2.23 -41.13 -16.54
C SER A 189 1.51 -41.61 -15.28
N LEU A 190 1.19 -40.71 -14.35
CA LEU A 190 0.44 -41.01 -13.13
C LEU A 190 -1.07 -40.88 -13.27
N ILE A 191 -1.54 -40.26 -14.34
CA ILE A 191 -2.97 -40.05 -14.62
C ILE A 191 -3.55 -41.19 -15.45
N HIS A 192 -2.73 -41.84 -16.28
CA HIS A 192 -3.13 -42.98 -17.10
C HIS A 192 -2.83 -44.29 -16.34
N ILE A 193 -3.57 -44.57 -15.29
CA ILE A 193 -3.58 -45.88 -14.63
C ILE A 193 -4.71 -46.71 -15.23
#